data_864abdd7b03ea99e9d19aeb9d0e4eb66
#
_entry.id   864abdd7b03ea99e9d19aeb9d0e4eb66
#
_cell.length_a   1.000
_cell.length_b   1.000
_cell.length_c   1.000
_cell.angle_alpha   90.00
_cell.angle_beta   90.00
_cell.angle_gamma   90.00
#
_symmetry.space_group_name_H-M   'P 1'
#
loop_
_entity.id
_entity.type
_entity.pdbx_description
1 polymer ?
#
loop_
_entity_poly.entity_id
_entity_poly.type
_entity_poly.pdbx_seq_one_letter_code
_entity_poly.pdbx_strand_id
1 'polypeptide(L)'
;MKRLLIVMFALLFCLPVFASGGKNTTDKGKTADLSTVKSEANEASTSLRTVTAPVIIDRPVRLTEYRKQLTREYAFLHYGEEFTEIVPQAVIVHWTESPETDGVYDYFYKEVRKDGTLNVCSQFLVDRDGTIFRLTPETMLDRHAIGYNWCAIGIENVGGTDWKEDLTPAQLQANVLLIRYLREKYPTVRYVWGHYQQTLAKSSGLFKENVEGYFHGKVDPGPKFMKALRKQLKDTELLFFKP
;
A
#
# COMPACT_ATOMS: atom_id res chain seq x y z
N MET A 1 -39.03 25.40 -14.51
CA MET A 1 -39.84 24.19 -14.71
C MET A 1 -39.18 23.35 -15.80
N LYS A 2 -38.43 22.31 -15.45
CA LYS A 2 -37.97 21.25 -16.37
C LYS A 2 -38.12 19.93 -15.64
N ARG A 3 -38.87 19.03 -16.23
CA ARG A 3 -39.34 17.77 -15.67
C ARG A 3 -38.23 16.74 -15.56
N LEU A 4 -38.18 16.09 -14.42
CA LEU A 4 -37.34 14.92 -14.11
C LEU A 4 -37.97 13.69 -14.77
N LEU A 5 -37.22 12.98 -15.61
CA LEU A 5 -37.64 11.72 -16.21
C LEU A 5 -36.93 10.58 -15.49
N ILE A 6 -37.66 9.81 -14.67
CA ILE A 6 -37.18 8.62 -13.99
C ILE A 6 -37.43 7.44 -14.93
N VAL A 7 -36.35 6.74 -15.34
CA VAL A 7 -36.43 5.47 -16.09
C VAL A 7 -36.12 4.33 -15.11
N MET A 8 -37.14 3.56 -14.76
CA MET A 8 -37.00 2.29 -14.05
C MET A 8 -36.64 1.18 -15.05
N PHE A 9 -35.53 0.50 -14.81
CA PHE A 9 -35.24 -0.77 -15.48
C PHE A 9 -35.61 -1.93 -14.56
N ALA A 10 -36.61 -2.69 -14.99
CA ALA A 10 -36.98 -3.97 -14.37
C ALA A 10 -36.10 -5.08 -14.92
N LEU A 11 -35.39 -5.79 -14.04
CA LEU A 11 -34.65 -7.02 -14.37
C LEU A 11 -35.56 -8.22 -14.19
N LEU A 12 -35.87 -8.89 -15.29
CA LEU A 12 -36.53 -10.20 -15.31
C LEU A 12 -35.49 -11.30 -15.08
N PHE A 13 -35.69 -12.08 -13.99
CA PHE A 13 -34.96 -13.34 -13.77
C PHE A 13 -35.69 -14.49 -14.47
N CYS A 14 -35.03 -15.13 -15.44
CA CYS A 14 -35.45 -16.41 -16.00
C CYS A 14 -34.64 -17.54 -15.36
N LEU A 15 -35.31 -18.46 -14.65
CA LEU A 15 -34.73 -19.73 -14.19
C LEU A 15 -35.06 -20.83 -15.21
N PRO A 16 -34.15 -21.74 -15.54
CA PRO A 16 -34.51 -22.95 -16.27
C PRO A 16 -34.86 -24.10 -15.30
N VAL A 17 -36.02 -24.68 -15.53
CA VAL A 17 -36.49 -25.95 -14.94
C VAL A 17 -35.85 -27.10 -15.73
N PHE A 18 -35.23 -28.06 -15.05
CA PHE A 18 -34.88 -29.35 -15.62
C PHE A 18 -35.73 -30.47 -14.98
N ALA A 19 -36.48 -31.14 -15.86
CA ALA A 19 -37.32 -32.27 -15.53
C ALA A 19 -36.52 -33.58 -15.51
N SER A 20 -36.96 -34.45 -14.60
CA SER A 20 -36.46 -35.80 -14.33
C SER A 20 -36.85 -36.78 -15.45
N GLY A 21 -35.98 -37.77 -15.69
CA GLY A 21 -36.31 -38.97 -16.44
C GLY A 21 -35.51 -40.17 -15.93
N GLY A 22 -36.18 -41.03 -15.15
CA GLY A 22 -35.58 -42.26 -14.63
C GLY A 22 -35.53 -43.37 -15.61
N LYS A 23 -34.61 -44.31 -15.45
CA LYS A 23 -34.77 -45.76 -15.79
C LYS A 23 -33.94 -46.62 -14.83
N ASN A 24 -34.65 -47.54 -14.19
CA ASN A 24 -34.15 -48.70 -13.47
C ASN A 24 -33.46 -49.70 -14.38
N THR A 25 -32.35 -50.26 -13.99
CA THR A 25 -31.98 -51.66 -14.26
C THR A 25 -31.26 -52.27 -13.08
N THR A 26 -31.82 -53.33 -12.59
CA THR A 26 -31.31 -54.25 -11.58
C THR A 26 -30.18 -55.09 -12.16
N ASP A 27 -29.07 -55.26 -11.42
CA ASP A 27 -28.34 -56.53 -11.41
C ASP A 27 -27.66 -56.79 -10.08
N LYS A 28 -27.56 -58.12 -9.77
CA LYS A 28 -27.29 -58.73 -8.47
C LYS A 28 -25.79 -58.90 -8.19
N GLY A 29 -25.45 -58.68 -6.94
CA GLY A 29 -24.61 -59.61 -6.19
C GLY A 29 -23.10 -59.56 -6.39
N LYS A 30 -22.41 -59.05 -5.33
CA LYS A 30 -21.33 -59.81 -4.65
C LYS A 30 -20.94 -59.05 -3.39
N THR A 31 -21.11 -59.74 -2.27
CA THR A 31 -20.52 -59.38 -0.97
C THR A 31 -19.01 -59.40 -1.08
N ALA A 32 -18.36 -58.32 -0.74
CA ALA A 32 -16.95 -58.27 -0.43
C ALA A 32 -16.74 -57.39 0.80
N ASP A 33 -16.07 -58.00 1.70
CA ASP A 33 -15.49 -57.68 2.99
C ASP A 33 -15.28 -56.18 3.34
N LEU A 34 -15.81 -55.87 4.54
CA LEU A 34 -15.73 -54.58 5.18
C LEU A 34 -14.55 -54.59 6.15
N SER A 35 -13.34 -54.35 5.67
CA SER A 35 -12.23 -54.00 6.57
C SER A 35 -11.22 -53.11 5.87
N THR A 36 -10.96 -51.97 6.51
CA THR A 36 -9.80 -51.07 6.31
C THR A 36 -9.81 -50.20 5.06
N VAL A 37 -10.68 -49.20 5.01
CA VAL A 37 -10.33 -47.94 4.34
C VAL A 37 -9.99 -46.94 5.44
N LYS A 38 -8.70 -46.85 5.77
CA LYS A 38 -8.17 -45.69 6.50
C LYS A 38 -8.40 -44.47 5.63
N SER A 39 -9.27 -43.57 6.11
CA SER A 39 -9.39 -42.24 5.59
C SER A 39 -8.09 -41.47 5.87
N GLU A 40 -7.21 -41.41 4.91
CA GLU A 40 -6.20 -40.36 4.86
C GLU A 40 -6.95 -39.06 4.51
N ALA A 41 -7.51 -38.45 5.55
CA ALA A 41 -7.88 -37.05 5.47
C ALA A 41 -6.59 -36.27 5.26
N ASN A 42 -6.37 -35.85 4.02
CA ASN A 42 -5.31 -34.93 3.63
C ASN A 42 -5.68 -33.59 4.27
N GLU A 43 -5.30 -33.41 5.54
CA GLU A 43 -5.26 -32.10 6.17
C GLU A 43 -4.20 -31.28 5.43
N ALA A 44 -4.63 -30.63 4.38
CA ALA A 44 -3.90 -29.48 3.84
C ALA A 44 -3.91 -28.40 4.94
N SER A 45 -2.97 -28.55 5.87
CA SER A 45 -2.63 -27.52 6.84
C SER A 45 -2.16 -26.29 6.03
N THR A 46 -3.10 -25.41 5.74
CA THR A 46 -2.80 -24.05 5.36
C THR A 46 -2.21 -23.39 6.61
N SER A 47 -0.91 -23.59 6.82
CA SER A 47 -0.14 -22.85 7.81
C SER A 47 -0.31 -21.36 7.46
N LEU A 48 -1.24 -20.72 8.16
CA LEU A 48 -1.28 -19.27 8.23
C LEU A 48 0.10 -18.85 8.77
N ARG A 49 1.00 -18.45 7.88
CA ARG A 49 2.24 -17.81 8.27
C ARG A 49 1.84 -16.49 8.92
N THR A 50 1.72 -16.52 10.23
CA THR A 50 1.54 -15.30 11.03
C THR A 50 2.71 -14.38 10.68
N VAL A 51 2.43 -13.30 9.98
CA VAL A 51 3.46 -12.29 9.70
C VAL A 51 3.83 -11.71 11.05
N THR A 52 5.06 -11.94 11.49
CA THR A 52 5.56 -11.32 12.72
C THR A 52 5.49 -9.81 12.50
N ALA A 53 4.65 -9.12 13.29
CA ALA A 53 4.54 -7.67 13.19
C ALA A 53 5.93 -7.04 13.45
N PRO A 54 6.35 -6.06 12.65
CA PRO A 54 7.61 -5.36 12.89
C PRO A 54 7.53 -4.59 14.21
N VAL A 55 8.68 -4.44 14.87
CA VAL A 55 8.78 -3.48 15.99
C VAL A 55 8.77 -2.07 15.40
N ILE A 56 7.74 -1.31 15.73
CA ILE A 56 7.58 0.08 15.30
C ILE A 56 7.66 0.98 16.53
N ILE A 57 8.57 1.95 16.49
CA ILE A 57 8.75 2.93 17.55
C ILE A 57 7.96 4.18 17.17
N ASP A 58 7.03 4.60 18.01
CA ASP A 58 6.33 5.87 17.82
C ASP A 58 7.26 7.05 18.10
N ARG A 59 7.47 7.87 17.08
CA ARG A 59 8.23 9.12 17.14
C ARG A 59 7.43 10.20 16.38
N PRO A 60 6.26 10.62 16.94
CA PRO A 60 5.34 11.46 16.18
C PRO A 60 5.91 12.85 15.91
N VAL A 61 5.68 13.37 14.72
CA VAL A 61 5.89 14.78 14.41
C VAL A 61 4.75 15.62 14.99
N ARG A 62 4.88 16.97 14.97
CA ARG A 62 3.79 17.84 15.41
C ARG A 62 2.55 17.68 14.53
N LEU A 63 1.44 17.27 15.15
CA LEU A 63 0.13 17.10 14.52
C LEU A 63 -0.88 18.09 15.13
N THR A 64 -0.59 19.39 15.03
CA THR A 64 -1.50 20.43 15.51
C THR A 64 -2.67 20.65 14.56
N GLU A 65 -3.67 21.40 14.98
CA GLU A 65 -4.75 21.83 14.08
C GLU A 65 -4.21 22.67 12.91
N TYR A 66 -3.09 23.36 13.10
CA TYR A 66 -2.44 24.10 12.00
C TYR A 66 -1.91 23.16 10.91
N ARG A 67 -1.19 22.07 11.28
CA ARG A 67 -0.77 21.05 10.28
C ARG A 67 -1.98 20.43 9.59
N LYS A 68 -3.04 20.10 10.33
CA LYS A 68 -4.26 19.54 9.74
C LYS A 68 -4.94 20.52 8.77
N GLN A 69 -4.92 21.82 9.09
CA GLN A 69 -5.43 22.83 8.20
C GLN A 69 -4.60 22.89 6.91
N LEU A 70 -3.27 22.95 7.01
CA LEU A 70 -2.37 22.90 5.86
C LEU A 70 -2.54 21.62 5.03
N THR A 71 -2.85 20.50 5.68
CA THR A 71 -3.14 19.22 5.00
C THR A 71 -4.43 19.30 4.18
N ARG A 72 -5.50 19.89 4.73
CA ARG A 72 -6.77 20.12 4.00
C ARG A 72 -6.57 21.06 2.80
N GLU A 73 -5.83 22.15 3.00
CA GLU A 73 -5.51 23.10 1.93
C GLU A 73 -4.68 22.44 0.81
N TYR A 74 -3.71 21.59 1.18
CA TYR A 74 -2.95 20.79 0.23
C TYR A 74 -3.87 19.83 -0.54
N ALA A 75 -4.71 19.10 0.16
CA ALA A 75 -5.64 18.15 -0.45
C ALA A 75 -6.61 18.85 -1.41
N PHE A 76 -7.17 19.99 -1.02
CA PHE A 76 -8.06 20.78 -1.88
C PHE A 76 -7.35 21.25 -3.14
N LEU A 77 -6.15 21.82 -3.00
CA LEU A 77 -5.37 22.34 -4.13
C LEU A 77 -5.02 21.23 -5.15
N HIS A 78 -4.55 20.07 -4.66
CA HIS A 78 -4.01 19.01 -5.51
C HIS A 78 -5.05 17.97 -5.94
N TYR A 79 -6.14 17.79 -5.17
CA TYR A 79 -7.12 16.72 -5.41
C TYR A 79 -8.56 17.22 -5.53
N GLY A 80 -8.82 18.50 -5.23
CA GLY A 80 -10.15 19.14 -5.35
C GLY A 80 -11.08 18.91 -4.16
N GLU A 81 -10.63 18.25 -3.10
CA GLU A 81 -11.40 17.90 -1.90
C GLU A 81 -10.58 18.16 -0.64
N GLU A 82 -11.24 18.61 0.45
CA GLU A 82 -10.60 18.78 1.76
C GLU A 82 -10.67 17.48 2.58
N PHE A 83 -9.53 16.92 2.91
CA PHE A 83 -9.41 15.77 3.81
C PHE A 83 -8.03 15.73 4.46
N THR A 84 -7.91 14.96 5.56
CA THR A 84 -6.66 14.72 6.27
C THR A 84 -6.30 13.24 6.35
N GLU A 85 -7.24 12.36 5.99
CA GLU A 85 -7.07 10.92 6.08
C GLU A 85 -7.19 10.27 4.70
N ILE A 86 -6.44 9.22 4.49
CA ILE A 86 -6.42 8.45 3.24
C ILE A 86 -6.95 7.03 3.46
N VAL A 87 -7.43 6.41 2.40
CA VAL A 87 -7.59 4.96 2.31
C VAL A 87 -6.34 4.43 1.59
N PRO A 88 -5.40 3.76 2.29
CA PRO A 88 -4.16 3.30 1.69
C PRO A 88 -4.41 2.30 0.55
N GLN A 89 -3.85 2.56 -0.63
CA GLN A 89 -3.91 1.69 -1.81
C GLN A 89 -2.52 1.32 -2.32
N ALA A 90 -1.52 2.07 -1.88
CA ALA A 90 -0.13 1.87 -2.28
C ALA A 90 0.84 2.15 -1.13
N VAL A 91 2.05 1.60 -1.26
CA VAL A 91 3.22 1.99 -0.47
C VAL A 91 4.28 2.53 -1.41
N ILE A 92 4.81 3.71 -1.10
CA ILE A 92 5.88 4.34 -1.87
C ILE A 92 7.13 4.39 -1.02
N VAL A 93 8.23 3.87 -1.56
CA VAL A 93 9.51 3.77 -0.88
C VAL A 93 10.43 4.88 -1.37
N HIS A 94 11.07 5.56 -0.41
CA HIS A 94 11.94 6.72 -0.62
C HIS A 94 13.31 6.52 0.02
N TRP A 95 14.22 7.41 -0.26
CA TRP A 95 15.38 7.74 0.59
C TRP A 95 15.40 9.24 0.91
N THR A 96 16.06 9.59 2.01
CA THR A 96 16.03 10.95 2.57
C THR A 96 17.08 11.91 1.98
N GLU A 97 18.02 11.41 1.18
CA GLU A 97 19.25 12.14 0.74
C GLU A 97 20.12 12.62 1.92
N SER A 98 19.89 12.07 3.12
CA SER A 98 20.59 12.43 4.34
C SER A 98 21.11 11.18 5.04
N PRO A 99 22.33 11.21 5.63
CA PRO A 99 22.84 10.11 6.43
C PRO A 99 22.31 10.08 7.87
N GLU A 100 21.56 11.12 8.29
CA GLU A 100 21.26 11.38 9.70
C GLU A 100 19.76 11.38 10.00
N THR A 101 19.32 10.45 10.83
CA THR A 101 17.92 10.25 11.22
C THR A 101 17.34 11.47 11.94
N ASP A 102 18.09 12.05 12.88
CA ASP A 102 17.58 13.18 13.69
C ASP A 102 17.39 14.44 12.85
N GLY A 103 18.30 14.72 11.91
CA GLY A 103 18.17 15.86 11.00
C GLY A 103 16.95 15.74 10.09
N VAL A 104 16.65 14.53 9.60
CA VAL A 104 15.43 14.24 8.80
C VAL A 104 14.19 14.40 9.66
N TYR A 105 14.19 13.84 10.86
CA TYR A 105 13.08 13.98 11.80
C TYR A 105 12.80 15.45 12.13
N ASP A 106 13.80 16.23 12.45
CA ASP A 106 13.66 17.65 12.77
C ASP A 106 13.13 18.47 11.58
N TYR A 107 13.47 18.04 10.35
CA TYR A 107 12.91 18.66 9.16
C TYR A 107 11.43 18.33 9.00
N PHE A 108 11.03 17.06 9.18
CA PHE A 108 9.63 16.62 9.08
C PHE A 108 8.77 17.14 10.22
N TYR A 109 9.36 17.40 11.39
CA TYR A 109 8.68 17.95 12.55
C TYR A 109 8.10 19.35 12.31
N LYS A 110 8.69 20.11 11.39
CA LYS A 110 8.16 21.43 10.97
C LYS A 110 6.85 21.20 10.22
N GLU A 111 5.84 22.02 10.56
CA GLU A 111 4.51 21.88 9.97
C GLU A 111 4.39 22.55 8.60
N VAL A 112 5.17 23.61 8.39
CA VAL A 112 5.07 24.51 7.26
C VAL A 112 6.42 24.73 6.60
N ARG A 113 6.42 24.81 5.28
CA ARG A 113 7.57 25.20 4.45
C ARG A 113 7.76 26.72 4.48
N LYS A 114 8.90 27.18 3.96
CA LYS A 114 9.20 28.63 3.82
C LYS A 114 8.19 29.36 2.93
N ASP A 115 7.55 28.67 2.00
CA ASP A 115 6.52 29.20 1.09
C ASP A 115 5.11 29.21 1.71
N GLY A 116 4.96 28.87 2.99
CA GLY A 116 3.69 28.87 3.70
C GLY A 116 2.84 27.59 3.49
N THR A 117 3.29 26.63 2.69
CA THR A 117 2.53 25.40 2.40
C THR A 117 2.87 24.27 3.35
N LEU A 118 2.04 23.19 3.36
CA LEU A 118 2.28 21.96 4.12
C LEU A 118 3.71 21.45 3.92
N ASN A 119 4.42 21.17 5.00
CA ASN A 119 5.75 20.59 4.90
C ASN A 119 5.70 19.14 4.40
N VAL A 120 6.82 18.67 3.84
CA VAL A 120 6.98 17.26 3.48
C VAL A 120 7.07 16.40 4.75
N CYS A 121 6.48 15.22 4.68
CA CYS A 121 6.54 14.19 5.71
C CYS A 121 6.17 12.86 5.08
N SER A 122 6.50 11.76 5.73
CA SER A 122 6.01 10.42 5.43
C SER A 122 5.49 9.75 6.70
N GLN A 123 4.71 8.69 6.56
CA GLN A 123 4.18 7.95 7.70
C GLN A 123 5.28 7.21 8.45
N PHE A 124 6.31 6.74 7.74
CA PHE A 124 7.41 5.99 8.34
C PHE A 124 8.78 6.53 7.93
N LEU A 125 9.71 6.45 8.89
CA LEU A 125 11.14 6.66 8.69
C LEU A 125 11.90 5.42 9.15
N VAL A 126 12.76 4.88 8.29
CA VAL A 126 13.58 3.69 8.60
C VAL A 126 15.04 4.12 8.70
N ASP A 127 15.62 3.94 9.88
CA ASP A 127 17.02 4.24 10.13
C ASP A 127 17.96 3.21 9.47
N ARG A 128 19.23 3.52 9.37
CA ARG A 128 20.24 2.70 8.71
C ARG A 128 20.44 1.31 9.33
N ASP A 129 20.16 1.17 10.63
CA ASP A 129 20.17 -0.11 11.36
C ASP A 129 18.88 -0.93 11.18
N GLY A 130 17.89 -0.38 10.47
CA GLY A 130 16.57 -1.00 10.26
C GLY A 130 15.53 -0.64 11.32
N THR A 131 15.83 0.22 12.29
CA THR A 131 14.84 0.74 13.24
C THR A 131 13.74 1.49 12.48
N ILE A 132 12.48 1.13 12.76
CA ILE A 132 11.30 1.72 12.11
C ILE A 132 10.66 2.73 13.07
N PHE A 133 10.59 3.98 12.65
CA PHE A 133 9.85 5.02 13.33
C PHE A 133 8.53 5.31 12.62
N ARG A 134 7.41 5.39 13.38
CA ARG A 134 6.14 5.92 12.88
C ARG A 134 6.06 7.40 13.25
N LEU A 135 5.94 8.25 12.24
CA LEU A 135 5.97 9.71 12.37
C LEU A 135 4.58 10.33 12.41
N THR A 136 3.63 9.74 11.68
CA THR A 136 2.22 10.14 11.61
C THR A 136 1.34 8.90 11.65
N PRO A 137 0.02 9.03 11.91
CA PRO A 137 -0.92 7.93 11.69
C PRO A 137 -0.81 7.40 10.26
N GLU A 138 -0.87 6.09 10.09
CA GLU A 138 -0.69 5.42 8.79
C GLU A 138 -1.73 5.85 7.75
N THR A 139 -2.88 6.33 8.21
CA THR A 139 -3.96 6.86 7.35
C THR A 139 -3.94 8.37 7.21
N MET A 140 -2.96 9.07 7.77
CA MET A 140 -2.83 10.51 7.55
C MET A 140 -2.32 10.81 6.15
N LEU A 141 -2.89 11.85 5.50
CA LEU A 141 -2.31 12.38 4.27
C LEU A 141 -1.01 13.09 4.61
N ASP A 142 0.11 12.54 4.15
CA ASP A 142 1.42 13.17 4.20
C ASP A 142 1.90 13.58 2.80
N ARG A 143 2.76 14.61 2.75
CA ARG A 143 3.29 15.13 1.49
C ARG A 143 4.65 14.49 1.17
N HIS A 144 4.67 13.38 0.41
CA HIS A 144 5.88 12.66 0.01
C HIS A 144 5.94 12.29 -1.48
N ALA A 145 4.79 12.12 -2.15
CA ALA A 145 4.74 11.71 -3.56
C ALA A 145 3.64 12.45 -4.32
N ILE A 146 4.04 13.35 -5.23
CA ILE A 146 3.12 14.15 -6.03
C ILE A 146 2.13 13.28 -6.80
N GLY A 147 0.85 13.57 -6.66
CA GLY A 147 -0.23 12.87 -7.34
C GLY A 147 -0.68 11.57 -6.66
N TYR A 148 -0.02 11.13 -5.58
CA TYR A 148 -0.32 9.87 -4.89
C TYR A 148 -0.51 10.00 -3.39
N ASN A 149 -0.23 11.16 -2.77
CA ASN A 149 -0.36 11.35 -1.32
C ASN A 149 -1.79 11.09 -0.80
N TRP A 150 -2.79 11.17 -1.66
CA TRP A 150 -4.19 10.91 -1.32
C TRP A 150 -4.51 9.42 -1.07
N CYS A 151 -3.60 8.50 -1.46
CA CYS A 151 -3.84 7.05 -1.39
C CYS A 151 -2.59 6.23 -1.04
N ALA A 152 -1.45 6.85 -0.78
CA ALA A 152 -0.22 6.12 -0.56
C ALA A 152 0.38 6.38 0.82
N ILE A 153 0.89 5.31 1.44
CA ILE A 153 1.76 5.36 2.61
C ILE A 153 3.20 5.53 2.15
N GLY A 154 3.90 6.52 2.70
CA GLY A 154 5.32 6.77 2.44
C GLY A 154 6.22 6.09 3.46
N ILE A 155 7.31 5.47 2.97
CA ILE A 155 8.40 4.94 3.79
C ILE A 155 9.69 5.62 3.35
N GLU A 156 10.20 6.52 4.16
CA GLU A 156 11.51 7.15 3.97
C GLU A 156 12.61 6.29 4.58
N ASN A 157 13.71 6.11 3.89
CA ASN A 157 14.87 5.39 4.37
C ASN A 157 16.04 6.36 4.49
N VAL A 158 16.65 6.44 5.67
CA VAL A 158 17.83 7.29 5.89
C VAL A 158 18.98 6.83 5.01
N GLY A 159 19.47 7.70 4.15
CA GLY A 159 20.50 7.38 3.17
C GLY A 159 20.24 8.03 1.80
N GLY A 160 20.87 7.52 0.76
CA GLY A 160 20.84 8.12 -0.57
C GLY A 160 21.74 9.33 -0.69
N THR A 161 22.71 9.49 0.22
CA THR A 161 23.65 10.61 0.25
C THR A 161 24.43 10.70 -1.06
N ASP A 162 24.56 11.90 -1.60
CA ASP A 162 25.15 12.14 -2.91
C ASP A 162 24.48 11.33 -4.04
N TRP A 163 23.19 11.06 -3.92
CA TRP A 163 22.38 10.30 -4.88
C TRP A 163 22.85 8.86 -5.09
N LYS A 164 23.53 8.27 -4.09
CA LYS A 164 24.05 6.90 -4.16
C LYS A 164 23.04 5.92 -3.59
N GLU A 165 22.92 4.78 -4.25
CA GLU A 165 22.12 3.65 -3.72
C GLU A 165 22.90 2.95 -2.58
N ASP A 166 22.88 3.55 -1.38
CA ASP A 166 23.62 3.09 -0.19
C ASP A 166 22.72 2.53 0.92
N LEU A 167 21.42 2.29 0.62
CA LEU A 167 20.52 1.70 1.60
C LEU A 167 21.01 0.31 2.05
N THR A 168 20.85 0.04 3.34
CA THR A 168 21.46 -1.11 4.01
C THR A 168 20.62 -2.39 3.87
N PRO A 169 21.21 -3.58 4.08
CA PRO A 169 20.44 -4.82 4.21
C PRO A 169 19.44 -4.80 5.38
N ALA A 170 19.75 -4.10 6.48
CA ALA A 170 18.84 -3.95 7.61
C ALA A 170 17.58 -3.15 7.23
N GLN A 171 17.76 -2.04 6.50
CA GLN A 171 16.64 -1.28 5.95
C GLN A 171 15.80 -2.11 4.96
N LEU A 172 16.43 -2.94 4.15
CA LEU A 172 15.70 -3.85 3.25
C LEU A 172 14.80 -4.81 4.03
N GLN A 173 15.30 -5.44 5.10
CA GLN A 173 14.50 -6.33 5.94
C GLN A 173 13.39 -5.57 6.67
N ALA A 174 13.67 -4.39 7.20
CA ALA A 174 12.67 -3.52 7.83
C ALA A 174 11.52 -3.18 6.86
N ASN A 175 11.85 -2.79 5.62
CA ASN A 175 10.84 -2.50 4.59
C ASN A 175 10.01 -3.75 4.23
N VAL A 176 10.63 -4.92 4.12
CA VAL A 176 9.92 -6.18 3.87
C VAL A 176 8.90 -6.47 4.96
N LEU A 177 9.29 -6.38 6.23
CA LEU A 177 8.40 -6.64 7.37
C LEU A 177 7.29 -5.59 7.46
N LEU A 178 7.63 -4.31 7.29
CA LEU A 178 6.68 -3.20 7.36
C LEU A 178 5.65 -3.29 6.22
N ILE A 179 6.07 -3.57 5.00
CA ILE A 179 5.15 -3.68 3.86
C ILE A 179 4.22 -4.90 4.00
N ARG A 180 4.70 -6.03 4.51
CA ARG A 180 3.85 -7.19 4.83
C ARG A 180 2.79 -6.82 5.88
N TYR A 181 3.21 -6.17 6.97
CA TYR A 181 2.31 -5.67 8.01
C TYR A 181 1.25 -4.71 7.42
N LEU A 182 1.66 -3.74 6.61
CA LEU A 182 0.74 -2.78 5.98
C LEU A 182 -0.24 -3.47 5.03
N ARG A 183 0.21 -4.46 4.26
CA ARG A 183 -0.66 -5.24 3.36
C ARG A 183 -1.69 -6.06 4.13
N GLU A 184 -1.32 -6.65 5.27
CA GLU A 184 -2.23 -7.39 6.13
C GLU A 184 -3.26 -6.46 6.79
N LYS A 185 -2.78 -5.34 7.35
CA LYS A 185 -3.61 -4.35 8.04
C LYS A 185 -4.56 -3.60 7.11
N TYR A 186 -4.11 -3.32 5.89
CA TYR A 186 -4.88 -2.60 4.87
C TYR A 186 -5.02 -3.44 3.60
N PRO A 187 -6.06 -4.28 3.49
CA PRO A 187 -6.28 -5.11 2.30
C PRO A 187 -6.45 -4.32 0.99
N THR A 188 -6.69 -3.01 1.08
CA THR A 188 -6.74 -2.08 -0.05
C THR A 188 -5.36 -1.76 -0.64
N VAL A 189 -4.26 -1.97 0.10
CA VAL A 189 -2.89 -1.79 -0.40
C VAL A 189 -2.59 -2.88 -1.42
N ARG A 190 -2.49 -2.50 -2.68
CA ARG A 190 -2.24 -3.40 -3.81
C ARG A 190 -0.93 -3.14 -4.52
N TYR A 191 -0.36 -1.96 -4.37
CA TYR A 191 0.80 -1.53 -5.13
C TYR A 191 1.97 -1.18 -4.21
N VAL A 192 3.19 -1.46 -4.69
CA VAL A 192 4.44 -0.98 -4.08
C VAL A 192 5.37 -0.50 -5.19
N TRP A 193 5.92 0.70 -5.04
CA TRP A 193 6.93 1.21 -5.96
C TRP A 193 7.91 2.15 -5.27
N GLY A 194 9.09 2.33 -5.89
CA GLY A 194 10.03 3.38 -5.53
C GLY A 194 9.62 4.71 -6.15
N HIS A 195 9.89 5.81 -5.50
CA HIS A 195 9.48 7.14 -5.96
C HIS A 195 9.94 7.44 -7.39
N TYR A 196 11.11 6.93 -7.82
CA TYR A 196 11.59 7.06 -9.20
C TYR A 196 10.64 6.43 -10.25
N GLN A 197 9.78 5.49 -9.83
CA GLN A 197 8.82 4.82 -10.71
C GLN A 197 7.47 5.54 -10.81
N GLN A 198 7.32 6.73 -10.22
CA GLN A 198 6.04 7.43 -10.15
C GLN A 198 5.40 7.71 -11.53
N THR A 199 6.22 7.88 -12.61
CA THR A 199 5.70 8.02 -13.97
C THR A 199 5.10 6.71 -14.47
N LEU A 200 5.75 5.57 -14.22
CA LEU A 200 5.23 4.24 -14.55
C LEU A 200 3.96 3.93 -13.74
N ALA A 201 3.93 4.36 -12.48
CA ALA A 201 2.80 4.18 -11.57
C ALA A 201 1.52 4.89 -12.02
N LYS A 202 1.56 5.80 -13.00
CA LYS A 202 0.35 6.38 -13.62
C LYS A 202 -0.54 5.30 -14.25
N SER A 203 0.04 4.17 -14.68
CA SER A 203 -0.71 3.03 -15.22
C SER A 203 -1.57 2.28 -14.17
N SER A 204 -1.37 2.55 -12.87
CA SER A 204 -2.25 2.02 -11.81
C SER A 204 -3.63 2.67 -11.79
N GLY A 205 -3.81 3.82 -12.44
CA GLY A 205 -5.01 4.64 -12.35
C GLY A 205 -5.13 5.47 -11.06
N LEU A 206 -4.11 5.43 -10.18
CA LEU A 206 -4.12 6.14 -8.89
C LEU A 206 -3.59 7.59 -8.99
N PHE A 207 -3.06 8.00 -10.13
CA PHE A 207 -2.51 9.35 -10.27
C PHE A 207 -3.63 10.39 -10.29
N LYS A 208 -3.55 11.36 -9.37
CA LYS A 208 -4.41 12.57 -9.34
C LYS A 208 -3.53 13.78 -9.05
N GLU A 209 -3.60 14.81 -9.88
CA GLU A 209 -2.91 16.08 -9.66
C GLU A 209 -3.61 17.19 -10.46
N ASN A 210 -4.11 18.20 -9.77
CA ASN A 210 -4.84 19.31 -10.37
C ASN A 210 -3.93 20.48 -10.74
N VAL A 211 -2.72 20.56 -10.15
CA VAL A 211 -1.80 21.68 -10.40
C VAL A 211 -0.93 21.35 -11.59
N GLU A 212 -1.16 22.07 -12.68
CA GLU A 212 -0.39 21.91 -13.92
C GLU A 212 1.11 22.19 -13.67
N GLY A 213 1.97 21.35 -14.23
CA GLY A 213 3.44 21.50 -14.12
C GLY A 213 4.02 21.13 -12.75
N TYR A 214 3.21 20.74 -11.76
CA TYR A 214 3.71 20.41 -10.43
C TYR A 214 4.45 19.04 -10.38
N PHE A 215 4.11 18.12 -11.26
CA PHE A 215 4.73 16.81 -11.33
C PHE A 215 6.13 16.84 -11.93
N HIS A 216 7.12 16.25 -11.26
CA HIS A 216 8.51 16.18 -11.74
C HIS A 216 9.16 14.83 -11.37
N GLY A 217 10.19 14.44 -12.14
CA GLY A 217 10.88 13.16 -11.98
C GLY A 217 11.63 13.02 -10.65
N LYS A 218 11.82 11.76 -10.22
CA LYS A 218 12.51 11.35 -9.00
C LYS A 218 13.49 10.22 -9.30
N VAL A 219 14.43 9.97 -8.37
CA VAL A 219 15.47 8.94 -8.52
C VAL A 219 15.48 7.94 -7.36
N ASP A 220 14.88 8.31 -6.23
CA ASP A 220 14.83 7.55 -4.98
C ASP A 220 13.84 6.37 -5.02
N PRO A 221 14.07 5.29 -4.30
CA PRO A 221 15.29 4.90 -3.56
C PRO A 221 16.30 4.14 -4.42
N GLY A 222 16.20 4.22 -5.74
CA GLY A 222 17.02 3.55 -6.71
C GLY A 222 16.57 2.13 -7.08
N PRO A 223 16.94 1.65 -8.28
CA PRO A 223 16.45 0.39 -8.83
C PRO A 223 17.01 -0.86 -8.14
N LYS A 224 18.22 -0.81 -7.55
CA LYS A 224 18.82 -1.99 -6.88
C LYS A 224 18.05 -2.36 -5.64
N PHE A 225 17.72 -1.36 -4.77
CA PHE A 225 16.93 -1.57 -3.58
C PHE A 225 15.54 -2.11 -3.92
N MET A 226 14.83 -1.49 -4.87
CA MET A 226 13.50 -1.91 -5.29
C MET A 226 13.48 -3.31 -5.93
N LYS A 227 14.53 -3.70 -6.67
CA LYS A 227 14.68 -5.06 -7.20
C LYS A 227 14.80 -6.09 -6.08
N ALA A 228 15.59 -5.79 -5.04
CA ALA A 228 15.76 -6.67 -3.89
C ALA A 228 14.47 -6.79 -3.07
N LEU A 229 13.80 -5.66 -2.82
CA LEU A 229 12.53 -5.59 -2.11
C LEU A 229 11.44 -6.43 -2.81
N ARG A 230 11.25 -6.23 -4.11
CA ARG A 230 10.31 -7.00 -4.92
C ARG A 230 10.59 -8.50 -4.88
N LYS A 231 11.88 -8.92 -4.91
CA LYS A 231 12.25 -10.34 -4.82
C LYS A 231 11.78 -10.96 -3.50
N GLN A 232 11.85 -10.23 -2.39
CA GLN A 232 11.46 -10.72 -1.06
C GLN A 232 9.94 -10.65 -0.81
N LEU A 233 9.21 -9.83 -1.57
CA LEU A 233 7.75 -9.69 -1.46
C LEU A 233 6.96 -10.44 -2.56
N LYS A 234 7.61 -11.33 -3.31
CA LYS A 234 7.01 -12.05 -4.46
C LYS A 234 5.78 -12.91 -4.10
N ASP A 235 5.65 -13.29 -2.84
CA ASP A 235 4.59 -14.13 -2.29
C ASP A 235 3.41 -13.33 -1.70
N THR A 236 3.42 -12.00 -1.80
CA THR A 236 2.42 -11.12 -1.17
C THR A 236 1.29 -10.68 -2.10
N GLU A 237 1.28 -11.10 -3.35
CA GLU A 237 0.34 -10.61 -4.39
C GLU A 237 0.40 -9.10 -4.65
N LEU A 238 1.38 -8.41 -4.06
CA LEU A 238 1.59 -6.99 -4.31
C LEU A 238 2.10 -6.74 -5.72
N LEU A 239 1.58 -5.71 -6.35
CA LEU A 239 1.94 -5.31 -7.71
C LEU A 239 3.11 -4.32 -7.68
N PHE A 240 4.14 -4.63 -8.44
CA PHE A 240 5.33 -3.79 -8.62
C PHE A 240 5.47 -3.38 -10.08
N PHE A 241 5.83 -2.14 -10.31
CA PHE A 241 6.20 -1.68 -11.65
C PHE A 241 7.59 -2.22 -12.03
N LYS A 242 7.70 -2.69 -13.26
CA LYS A 242 9.00 -3.08 -13.82
C LYS A 242 9.69 -1.82 -14.36
N PRO A 243 11.03 -1.71 -14.24
CA PRO A 243 11.79 -0.65 -14.91
C PRO A 243 11.60 -0.69 -16.41
#